data_59d137dbad06f369494d4f1f233d67cd
#
_entry.id   59d137dbad06f369494d4f1f233d67cd
#
_cell.length_a   1.000
_cell.length_b   1.000
_cell.length_c   1.000
_cell.angle_alpha   90.00
_cell.angle_beta   90.00
_cell.angle_gamma   90.00
#
_symmetry.space_group_name_H-M   'P 1'
#
loop_
_entity.id
_entity.type
_entity.pdbx_description
1 polymer ?
#
loop_
_entity_poly.entity_id
_entity_poly.type
_entity_poly.pdbx_seq_one_letter_code
_entity_poly.pdbx_strand_id
1 'polypeptide(L)'
;FPDIFKGEKISSSAKYVTFTDGTLNISDKNITSLEGLEYFSNIRKLICNNNDISEIPAEVLSRLSELTAQNTGLTKLELATSEQPNTTLVSLNIDGSTKLESVDLYYCYNIEKFSALNCKLVYLDVRNYHSIYGGCLNYNSTDFKFTFSDDASKERLLKMESWWMDSYYSNSGSIVDAINNGVTVEGYDWMHDYPDGNNNYYYSYGKYQKTMKKYGEIPDINLRNALKALVPDVFD
;
A
#
# COMPACT_ATOMS: atom_id res chain seq x y z
N PHE A 1 -29.78 4.80 -17.95
CA PHE A 1 -29.76 6.25 -17.63
C PHE A 1 -29.71 7.10 -18.90
N PRO A 2 -30.73 7.04 -19.80
CA PRO A 2 -30.69 7.67 -21.11
C PRO A 2 -30.59 9.19 -21.07
N ASP A 3 -31.09 9.83 -20.02
CA ASP A 3 -31.13 11.30 -19.89
C ASP A 3 -29.80 11.90 -19.39
N ILE A 4 -28.83 11.05 -19.02
CA ILE A 4 -27.50 11.49 -18.52
C ILE A 4 -26.57 11.78 -19.69
N PHE A 5 -26.79 11.13 -20.83
CA PHE A 5 -25.94 11.25 -21.99
C PHE A 5 -26.65 12.04 -23.09
N LYS A 6 -25.97 13.05 -23.64
CA LYS A 6 -26.33 13.74 -24.87
C LYS A 6 -25.24 13.44 -25.91
N GLY A 7 -25.42 12.34 -26.65
CA GLY A 7 -24.37 11.77 -27.48
C GLY A 7 -23.23 11.25 -26.59
N GLU A 8 -21.99 11.72 -26.82
CA GLU A 8 -20.81 11.36 -26.03
C GLU A 8 -20.59 12.25 -24.79
N LYS A 9 -21.48 13.25 -24.55
CA LYS A 9 -21.32 14.19 -23.43
C LYS A 9 -22.13 13.75 -22.23
N ILE A 10 -21.52 13.85 -21.04
CA ILE A 10 -22.16 13.59 -19.77
C ILE A 10 -22.87 14.84 -19.28
N SER A 11 -24.13 14.71 -18.88
CA SER A 11 -24.92 15.79 -18.29
C SER A 11 -24.50 16.05 -16.84
N SER A 12 -24.66 17.29 -16.37
CA SER A 12 -24.45 17.66 -14.96
C SER A 12 -25.36 16.90 -13.98
N SER A 13 -26.42 16.23 -14.48
CA SER A 13 -27.26 15.35 -13.67
C SER A 13 -26.60 14.02 -13.30
N ALA A 14 -25.46 13.65 -13.87
CA ALA A 14 -24.70 12.45 -13.52
C ALA A 14 -24.37 12.39 -12.02
N LYS A 15 -24.13 13.53 -11.37
CA LYS A 15 -23.88 13.61 -9.93
C LYS A 15 -25.04 13.14 -9.04
N TYR A 16 -26.26 13.05 -9.59
CA TYR A 16 -27.44 12.56 -8.86
C TYR A 16 -27.72 11.07 -9.10
N VAL A 17 -26.97 10.42 -9.98
CA VAL A 17 -27.09 8.98 -10.19
C VAL A 17 -26.70 8.27 -8.93
N THR A 18 -27.58 7.39 -8.47
CA THR A 18 -27.32 6.52 -7.32
C THR A 18 -27.03 5.11 -7.79
N PHE A 19 -26.09 4.49 -7.13
CA PHE A 19 -25.76 3.08 -7.32
C PHE A 19 -26.20 2.31 -6.09
N THR A 20 -26.65 1.07 -6.24
CA THR A 20 -26.99 0.21 -5.10
C THR A 20 -25.78 0.09 -4.20
N ASP A 21 -25.93 0.46 -2.93
CA ASP A 21 -24.86 0.50 -1.92
C ASP A 21 -23.61 1.29 -2.38
N GLY A 22 -23.79 2.24 -3.30
CA GLY A 22 -22.69 3.01 -3.88
C GLY A 22 -21.74 2.18 -4.77
N THR A 23 -22.15 0.98 -5.19
CA THR A 23 -21.28 0.05 -5.94
C THR A 23 -21.45 0.20 -7.45
N LEU A 24 -20.34 0.47 -8.12
CA LEU A 24 -20.22 0.39 -9.59
C LEU A 24 -19.31 -0.78 -9.96
N ASN A 25 -19.88 -1.76 -10.67
CA ASN A 25 -19.13 -2.87 -11.25
C ASN A 25 -19.07 -2.72 -12.76
N ILE A 26 -17.87 -2.52 -13.27
CA ILE A 26 -17.54 -2.37 -14.71
C ILE A 26 -16.49 -3.39 -15.15
N SER A 27 -16.36 -4.51 -14.47
CA SER A 27 -15.40 -5.56 -14.82
C SER A 27 -15.69 -6.16 -16.21
N ASP A 28 -14.64 -6.64 -16.88
CA ASP A 28 -14.73 -7.39 -18.15
C ASP A 28 -15.41 -6.60 -19.29
N LYS A 29 -15.08 -5.28 -19.40
CA LYS A 29 -15.72 -4.39 -20.38
C LYS A 29 -14.74 -3.85 -21.43
N ASN A 30 -13.48 -4.28 -21.42
CA ASN A 30 -12.42 -3.76 -22.30
C ASN A 30 -12.27 -2.23 -22.17
N ILE A 31 -12.45 -1.69 -20.97
CA ILE A 31 -12.31 -0.26 -20.67
C ILE A 31 -10.83 0.07 -20.60
N THR A 32 -10.42 1.17 -21.21
CA THR A 32 -9.03 1.66 -21.18
C THR A 32 -8.88 2.99 -20.44
N SER A 33 -9.99 3.72 -20.21
CA SER A 33 -9.98 4.99 -19.47
C SER A 33 -11.22 5.10 -18.58
N LEU A 34 -11.04 5.69 -17.41
CA LEU A 34 -12.12 6.05 -16.49
C LEU A 34 -12.42 7.56 -16.49
N GLU A 35 -11.91 8.31 -17.49
CA GLU A 35 -12.25 9.70 -17.69
C GLU A 35 -13.78 9.86 -17.82
N GLY A 36 -14.34 10.83 -17.11
CA GLY A 36 -15.78 11.02 -17.01
C GLY A 36 -16.43 10.35 -15.80
N LEU A 37 -15.74 9.42 -15.13
CA LEU A 37 -16.26 8.76 -13.93
C LEU A 37 -16.33 9.72 -12.73
N GLU A 38 -15.53 10.78 -12.72
CA GLU A 38 -15.51 11.83 -11.71
C GLU A 38 -16.86 12.57 -11.59
N TYR A 39 -17.65 12.61 -12.65
CA TYR A 39 -18.99 13.23 -12.63
C TYR A 39 -20.02 12.45 -11.80
N PHE A 40 -19.77 11.17 -11.51
CA PHE A 40 -20.66 10.30 -10.73
C PHE A 40 -20.28 10.31 -9.25
N SER A 41 -20.71 11.34 -8.51
CA SER A 41 -20.26 11.60 -7.14
C SER A 41 -20.70 10.57 -6.09
N ASN A 42 -21.62 9.67 -6.42
CA ASN A 42 -22.20 8.69 -5.46
C ASN A 42 -21.52 7.30 -5.52
N ILE A 43 -20.44 7.14 -6.29
CA ILE A 43 -19.67 5.91 -6.27
C ILE A 43 -18.84 5.86 -4.99
N ARG A 44 -18.95 4.75 -4.25
CA ARG A 44 -18.19 4.45 -3.02
C ARG A 44 -17.37 3.18 -3.16
N LYS A 45 -17.84 2.25 -4.00
CA LYS A 45 -17.18 0.99 -4.29
C LYS A 45 -17.03 0.86 -5.79
N LEU A 46 -15.79 0.71 -6.25
CA LEU A 46 -15.47 0.53 -7.67
C LEU A 46 -14.87 -0.86 -7.87
N ILE A 47 -15.49 -1.64 -8.76
CA ILE A 47 -15.00 -2.94 -9.21
C ILE A 47 -14.76 -2.83 -10.72
N CYS A 48 -13.49 -2.85 -11.14
CA CYS A 48 -13.10 -2.63 -12.53
C CYS A 48 -12.12 -3.69 -13.06
N ASN A 49 -12.25 -4.92 -12.55
CA ASN A 49 -11.35 -6.02 -12.89
C ASN A 49 -11.29 -6.32 -14.38
N ASN A 50 -10.17 -6.88 -14.84
CA ASN A 50 -9.98 -7.37 -16.20
C ASN A 50 -10.26 -6.30 -17.26
N ASN A 51 -9.73 -5.09 -17.05
CA ASN A 51 -9.75 -3.97 -17.98
C ASN A 51 -8.33 -3.45 -18.17
N ASP A 52 -7.99 -2.86 -19.31
CA ASP A 52 -6.67 -2.26 -19.54
C ASP A 52 -6.64 -0.77 -19.14
N ILE A 53 -7.17 -0.48 -17.93
CA ILE A 53 -7.19 0.85 -17.33
C ILE A 53 -5.79 1.18 -16.85
N SER A 54 -5.21 2.29 -17.29
CA SER A 54 -3.86 2.72 -16.93
C SER A 54 -3.79 3.58 -15.66
N GLU A 55 -4.87 4.29 -15.35
CA GLU A 55 -4.99 5.16 -14.18
C GLU A 55 -6.45 5.31 -13.72
N ILE A 56 -6.63 5.72 -12.47
CA ILE A 56 -7.95 6.05 -11.91
C ILE A 56 -7.92 7.52 -11.50
N PRO A 57 -8.91 8.35 -11.91
CA PRO A 57 -8.94 9.77 -11.56
C PRO A 57 -8.88 9.98 -10.03
N ALA A 58 -8.07 10.95 -9.59
CA ALA A 58 -7.87 11.24 -8.16
C ALA A 58 -9.19 11.59 -7.44
N GLU A 59 -10.09 12.31 -8.12
CA GLU A 59 -11.41 12.65 -7.60
C GLU A 59 -12.29 11.42 -7.36
N VAL A 60 -12.09 10.35 -8.14
CA VAL A 60 -12.76 9.07 -7.90
C VAL A 60 -12.14 8.37 -6.70
N LEU A 61 -10.81 8.26 -6.67
CA LEU A 61 -10.08 7.60 -5.59
C LEU A 61 -10.37 8.22 -4.22
N SER A 62 -10.46 9.55 -4.14
CA SER A 62 -10.63 10.29 -2.88
C SER A 62 -11.94 9.99 -2.14
N ARG A 63 -12.94 9.41 -2.81
CA ARG A 63 -14.27 9.12 -2.24
C ARG A 63 -14.61 7.64 -2.13
N LEU A 64 -13.74 6.75 -2.66
CA LEU A 64 -13.97 5.32 -2.56
C LEU A 64 -13.70 4.83 -1.14
N SER A 65 -14.58 3.94 -0.67
CA SER A 65 -14.33 3.09 0.50
C SER A 65 -13.71 1.74 0.09
N GLU A 66 -14.01 1.27 -1.11
CA GLU A 66 -13.47 0.01 -1.63
C GLU A 66 -13.07 0.17 -3.10
N LEU A 67 -11.88 -0.30 -3.44
CA LEU A 67 -11.39 -0.41 -4.82
C LEU A 67 -10.95 -1.83 -5.10
N THR A 68 -11.53 -2.44 -6.13
CA THR A 68 -11.09 -3.73 -6.68
C THR A 68 -10.77 -3.55 -8.16
N ALA A 69 -9.47 -3.58 -8.47
CA ALA A 69 -8.92 -3.33 -9.80
C ALA A 69 -7.90 -4.42 -10.17
N GLN A 70 -8.38 -5.68 -10.14
CA GLN A 70 -7.54 -6.84 -10.43
C GLN A 70 -7.30 -6.99 -11.93
N ASN A 71 -6.11 -7.44 -12.30
CA ASN A 71 -5.72 -7.67 -13.69
C ASN A 71 -5.96 -6.44 -14.57
N THR A 72 -5.56 -5.27 -14.10
CA THR A 72 -5.70 -4.02 -14.84
C THR A 72 -4.36 -3.59 -15.46
N GLY A 73 -4.44 -2.61 -16.36
CA GLY A 73 -3.27 -1.97 -16.96
C GLY A 73 -2.64 -0.87 -16.12
N LEU A 74 -3.01 -0.74 -14.82
CA LEU A 74 -2.55 0.33 -13.95
C LEU A 74 -1.03 0.46 -13.95
N THR A 75 -0.56 1.67 -14.21
CA THR A 75 0.86 2.06 -14.13
C THR A 75 1.10 3.02 -12.98
N LYS A 76 0.04 3.68 -12.51
CA LYS A 76 0.08 4.67 -11.44
C LYS A 76 -1.19 4.58 -10.60
N LEU A 77 -1.02 4.76 -9.29
CA LEU A 77 -2.12 4.79 -8.33
C LEU A 77 -1.79 5.82 -7.25
N GLU A 78 -2.31 7.05 -7.39
CA GLU A 78 -2.14 8.13 -6.42
C GLU A 78 -3.33 8.16 -5.45
N LEU A 79 -3.19 7.45 -4.33
CA LEU A 79 -4.27 7.26 -3.36
C LEU A 79 -4.43 8.44 -2.41
N ALA A 80 -3.34 9.09 -2.05
CA ALA A 80 -3.31 10.15 -1.04
C ALA A 80 -2.02 10.96 -1.10
N THR A 81 -2.06 12.17 -0.55
CA THR A 81 -0.88 13.02 -0.31
C THR A 81 -0.95 13.63 1.10
N SER A 82 0.11 14.33 1.53
CA SER A 82 0.11 15.07 2.81
C SER A 82 -0.96 16.16 2.85
N GLU A 83 -1.22 16.82 1.73
CA GLU A 83 -2.23 17.87 1.61
C GLU A 83 -3.65 17.31 1.44
N GLN A 84 -3.76 16.10 0.91
CA GLN A 84 -5.02 15.41 0.63
C GLN A 84 -4.96 13.96 1.10
N PRO A 85 -5.00 13.71 2.42
CA PRO A 85 -5.01 12.36 2.95
C PRO A 85 -6.31 11.65 2.58
N ASN A 86 -6.23 10.35 2.34
CA ASN A 86 -7.40 9.52 2.07
C ASN A 86 -7.93 8.93 3.39
N THR A 87 -9.11 9.41 3.79
CA THR A 87 -9.80 8.99 5.01
C THR A 87 -10.99 8.09 4.74
N THR A 88 -11.23 7.68 3.49
CA THR A 88 -12.41 6.91 3.09
C THR A 88 -12.08 5.49 2.68
N LEU A 89 -10.90 5.25 2.11
CA LEU A 89 -10.50 3.95 1.59
C LEU A 89 -10.22 2.96 2.72
N VAL A 90 -10.97 1.87 2.74
CA VAL A 90 -10.87 0.78 3.72
C VAL A 90 -10.28 -0.47 3.09
N SER A 91 -10.57 -0.71 1.81
CA SER A 91 -10.15 -1.92 1.12
C SER A 91 -9.59 -1.61 -0.28
N LEU A 92 -8.41 -2.13 -0.55
CA LEU A 92 -7.72 -2.03 -1.84
C LEU A 92 -7.28 -3.40 -2.32
N ASN A 93 -7.79 -3.84 -3.48
CA ASN A 93 -7.32 -5.04 -4.17
C ASN A 93 -6.91 -4.70 -5.61
N ILE A 94 -5.63 -4.90 -5.90
CA ILE A 94 -5.00 -4.62 -7.20
C ILE A 94 -4.24 -5.85 -7.75
N ASP A 95 -4.62 -7.05 -7.32
CA ASP A 95 -3.96 -8.29 -7.71
C ASP A 95 -3.81 -8.41 -9.23
N GLY A 96 -2.69 -8.89 -9.71
CA GLY A 96 -2.44 -9.11 -11.13
C GLY A 96 -2.20 -7.84 -11.96
N SER A 97 -2.15 -6.65 -11.36
CA SER A 97 -1.82 -5.39 -12.06
C SER A 97 -0.30 -5.29 -12.28
N THR A 98 0.20 -6.04 -13.25
CA THR A 98 1.64 -6.31 -13.45
C THR A 98 2.45 -5.12 -13.97
N LYS A 99 1.81 -4.03 -14.36
CA LYS A 99 2.47 -2.78 -14.79
C LYS A 99 2.67 -1.80 -13.62
N LEU A 100 2.01 -2.04 -12.48
CA LEU A 100 2.11 -1.18 -11.31
C LEU A 100 3.33 -1.56 -10.47
N GLU A 101 4.30 -0.65 -10.38
CA GLU A 101 5.56 -0.89 -9.67
C GLU A 101 5.62 -0.22 -8.29
N SER A 102 4.71 0.70 -7.99
CA SER A 102 4.74 1.48 -6.74
C SER A 102 3.35 1.66 -6.15
N VAL A 103 3.26 1.43 -4.83
CA VAL A 103 2.07 1.73 -4.02
C VAL A 103 2.50 2.44 -2.75
N ASP A 104 1.84 3.55 -2.45
CA ASP A 104 2.03 4.33 -1.23
C ASP A 104 0.70 4.43 -0.49
N LEU A 105 0.64 3.85 0.72
CA LEU A 105 -0.52 3.88 1.60
C LEU A 105 -0.30 4.78 2.82
N TYR A 106 0.80 5.55 2.88
CA TYR A 106 1.20 6.30 4.08
C TYR A 106 0.13 7.27 4.57
N TYR A 107 -0.56 7.94 3.64
CA TYR A 107 -1.64 8.87 3.96
C TYR A 107 -3.05 8.27 3.81
N CYS A 108 -3.17 6.94 3.71
CA CYS A 108 -4.46 6.23 3.68
C CYS A 108 -4.83 5.79 5.10
N TYR A 109 -5.48 6.68 5.86
CA TYR A 109 -5.62 6.52 7.30
C TYR A 109 -6.58 5.42 7.77
N ASN A 110 -7.48 4.97 6.92
CA ASN A 110 -8.50 3.98 7.28
C ASN A 110 -8.36 2.65 6.52
N ILE A 111 -7.23 2.43 5.84
CA ILE A 111 -7.02 1.18 5.11
C ILE A 111 -6.86 0.00 6.09
N GLU A 112 -7.68 -1.02 5.92
CA GLU A 112 -7.71 -2.24 6.74
C GLU A 112 -7.34 -3.48 5.93
N LYS A 113 -7.60 -3.45 4.61
CA LYS A 113 -7.40 -4.58 3.71
C LYS A 113 -6.59 -4.16 2.49
N PHE A 114 -5.53 -4.89 2.23
CA PHE A 114 -4.65 -4.63 1.10
C PHE A 114 -4.23 -5.92 0.42
N SER A 115 -4.45 -6.01 -0.89
CA SER A 115 -3.95 -7.11 -1.70
C SER A 115 -3.34 -6.60 -3.00
N ALA A 116 -2.09 -7.00 -3.25
CA ALA A 116 -1.31 -6.72 -4.45
C ALA A 116 -0.50 -7.96 -4.86
N LEU A 117 -1.16 -9.11 -4.92
CA LEU A 117 -0.56 -10.36 -5.37
C LEU A 117 -0.32 -10.35 -6.87
N ASN A 118 0.77 -10.98 -7.29
CA ASN A 118 1.16 -11.05 -8.71
C ASN A 118 1.35 -9.67 -9.38
N CYS A 119 1.58 -8.62 -8.58
CA CYS A 119 2.09 -7.35 -9.06
C CYS A 119 3.63 -7.42 -9.19
N LYS A 120 4.23 -6.44 -9.87
CA LYS A 120 5.70 -6.34 -10.00
C LYS A 120 6.22 -5.15 -9.19
N LEU A 121 5.79 -5.05 -7.92
CA LEU A 121 6.16 -3.94 -7.06
C LEU A 121 7.68 -3.83 -6.89
N VAL A 122 8.18 -2.62 -6.93
CA VAL A 122 9.53 -2.25 -6.51
C VAL A 122 9.50 -1.34 -5.28
N TYR A 123 8.36 -0.69 -5.03
CA TYR A 123 8.17 0.15 -3.86
C TYR A 123 6.78 -0.09 -3.25
N LEU A 124 6.77 -0.29 -1.93
CA LEU A 124 5.53 -0.38 -1.16
C LEU A 124 5.73 0.33 0.19
N ASP A 125 4.90 1.35 0.45
CA ASP A 125 4.83 2.01 1.74
C ASP A 125 3.51 1.67 2.42
N VAL A 126 3.58 0.88 3.47
CA VAL A 126 2.42 0.47 4.27
C VAL A 126 2.46 1.05 5.69
N ARG A 127 3.33 2.04 5.91
CA ARG A 127 3.25 2.83 7.13
C ARG A 127 1.87 3.49 7.13
N ASN A 128 1.03 3.00 7.97
CA ASN A 128 -0.25 3.64 8.17
C ASN A 128 -0.04 4.65 9.27
N TYR A 129 -0.01 5.95 8.92
CA TYR A 129 0.06 7.00 9.92
C TYR A 129 -1.04 6.72 10.94
N HIS A 130 -0.62 6.42 12.16
CA HIS A 130 -1.46 5.84 13.19
C HIS A 130 -2.77 6.61 13.28
N SER A 131 -3.81 6.02 12.76
CA SER A 131 -5.12 6.60 12.84
C SER A 131 -5.51 6.64 14.31
N ILE A 132 -5.51 7.84 14.88
CA ILE A 132 -6.20 8.09 16.16
C ILE A 132 -7.68 7.68 16.10
N TYR A 133 -8.15 7.28 14.92
CA TYR A 133 -9.51 6.81 14.60
C TYR A 133 -9.63 5.29 14.50
N GLY A 134 -8.56 4.53 14.71
CA GLY A 134 -8.63 3.08 14.91
C GLY A 134 -8.55 2.19 13.65
N GLY A 135 -8.40 2.75 12.44
CA GLY A 135 -8.10 1.96 11.26
C GLY A 135 -6.58 1.70 11.18
N CYS A 136 -6.15 0.47 10.98
CA CYS A 136 -4.78 0.15 10.61
C CYS A 136 -4.71 -1.19 9.91
N LEU A 137 -3.76 -1.30 8.96
CA LEU A 137 -3.45 -2.56 8.32
C LEU A 137 -3.05 -3.59 9.38
N ASN A 138 -3.70 -4.73 9.37
CA ASN A 138 -3.30 -5.86 10.17
C ASN A 138 -2.35 -6.73 9.33
N TYR A 139 -1.05 -6.59 9.52
CA TYR A 139 -0.02 -7.32 8.76
C TYR A 139 -0.08 -8.84 8.94
N ASN A 140 -0.81 -9.34 9.93
CA ASN A 140 -1.04 -10.76 10.14
C ASN A 140 -2.37 -11.24 9.52
N SER A 141 -3.17 -10.33 8.99
CA SER A 141 -4.43 -10.66 8.35
C SER A 141 -4.21 -11.40 7.04
N THR A 142 -5.09 -12.33 6.72
CA THR A 142 -5.17 -12.93 5.38
C THR A 142 -5.52 -11.91 4.30
N ASP A 143 -5.97 -10.74 4.72
CA ASP A 143 -6.34 -9.62 3.86
C ASP A 143 -5.17 -8.64 3.63
N PHE A 144 -3.97 -8.94 4.15
CA PHE A 144 -2.73 -8.20 3.89
C PHE A 144 -1.74 -9.06 3.10
N LYS A 145 -1.64 -8.84 1.81
CA LYS A 145 -0.78 -9.65 0.91
C LYS A 145 -0.29 -8.85 -0.27
N PHE A 146 0.94 -9.14 -0.67
CA PHE A 146 1.58 -8.49 -1.80
C PHE A 146 2.71 -9.37 -2.36
N THR A 147 3.14 -9.04 -3.57
CA THR A 147 4.35 -9.60 -4.17
C THR A 147 5.21 -8.50 -4.77
N PHE A 148 6.52 -8.58 -4.54
CA PHE A 148 7.50 -7.74 -5.19
C PHE A 148 7.94 -8.36 -6.53
N SER A 149 8.55 -7.53 -7.36
CA SER A 149 9.22 -7.97 -8.58
C SER A 149 10.31 -8.99 -8.24
N ASP A 150 10.43 -10.02 -9.03
CA ASP A 150 11.50 -11.02 -8.99
C ASP A 150 12.77 -10.55 -9.73
N ASP A 151 12.71 -9.40 -10.39
CA ASP A 151 13.85 -8.78 -11.07
C ASP A 151 14.90 -8.30 -10.06
N ALA A 152 15.95 -9.10 -9.87
CA ALA A 152 17.02 -8.82 -8.92
C ALA A 152 17.88 -7.58 -9.30
N SER A 153 17.74 -7.05 -10.52
CA SER A 153 18.43 -5.82 -10.93
C SER A 153 17.76 -4.55 -10.39
N LYS A 154 16.50 -4.66 -9.93
CA LYS A 154 15.75 -3.55 -9.35
C LYS A 154 15.95 -3.47 -7.85
N GLU A 155 16.22 -2.27 -7.35
CA GLU A 155 16.11 -2.00 -5.92
C GLU A 155 14.65 -2.08 -5.51
N ARG A 156 14.37 -2.88 -4.48
CA ARG A 156 13.01 -3.12 -3.98
C ARG A 156 12.93 -2.72 -2.53
N LEU A 157 11.94 -1.92 -2.18
CA LEU A 157 11.80 -1.31 -0.86
C LEU A 157 10.38 -1.49 -0.31
N LEU A 158 10.30 -2.06 0.89
CA LEU A 158 9.11 -2.10 1.74
C LEU A 158 9.32 -1.17 2.93
N LYS A 159 8.41 -0.22 3.14
CA LYS A 159 8.35 0.60 4.35
C LYS A 159 7.16 0.19 5.21
N MET A 160 7.41 -0.02 6.51
CA MET A 160 6.38 -0.45 7.45
C MET A 160 6.67 0.05 8.87
N GLU A 161 5.71 -0.10 9.79
CA GLU A 161 5.90 0.24 11.19
C GLU A 161 6.91 -0.70 11.85
N SER A 162 7.86 -0.13 12.63
CA SER A 162 8.98 -0.89 13.23
C SER A 162 8.53 -1.88 14.31
N TRP A 163 7.52 -1.54 15.08
CA TRP A 163 7.03 -2.39 16.16
C TRP A 163 6.44 -3.72 15.68
N TRP A 164 5.98 -3.79 14.42
CA TRP A 164 5.60 -5.04 13.78
C TRP A 164 6.78 -5.95 13.48
N MET A 165 7.96 -5.36 13.32
CA MET A 165 9.18 -6.08 13.01
C MET A 165 9.82 -6.69 14.27
N ASP A 166 9.63 -6.06 15.43
CA ASP A 166 10.15 -6.52 16.72
C ASP A 166 9.25 -7.53 17.42
N SER A 167 7.98 -7.59 17.02
CA SER A 167 7.06 -8.54 17.61
C SER A 167 7.07 -9.87 16.84
N TYR A 168 6.85 -10.94 17.56
CA TYR A 168 6.62 -12.31 17.07
C TYR A 168 5.54 -12.43 15.98
N TYR A 169 4.96 -11.31 15.58
CA TYR A 169 3.82 -11.16 14.69
C TYR A 169 4.18 -10.85 13.24
N SER A 170 5.46 -10.73 12.88
CA SER A 170 5.90 -10.56 11.49
C SER A 170 5.78 -11.83 10.64
N ASN A 171 4.83 -12.69 10.97
CA ASN A 171 4.54 -13.94 10.25
C ASN A 171 3.59 -13.76 9.06
N SER A 172 3.38 -12.53 8.57
CA SER A 172 2.75 -12.37 7.25
C SER A 172 3.66 -13.04 6.22
N GLY A 173 3.17 -14.07 5.55
CA GLY A 173 3.92 -14.79 4.52
C GLY A 173 4.53 -13.82 3.51
N SER A 174 3.80 -12.77 3.13
CA SER A 174 4.26 -11.76 2.19
C SER A 174 5.47 -10.95 2.67
N ILE A 175 5.58 -10.63 3.96
CA ILE A 175 6.74 -9.93 4.52
C ILE A 175 7.95 -10.85 4.56
N VAL A 176 7.76 -12.08 5.04
CA VAL A 176 8.82 -13.10 5.09
C VAL A 176 9.33 -13.40 3.68
N ASP A 177 8.42 -13.57 2.72
CA ASP A 177 8.78 -13.80 1.32
C ASP A 177 9.55 -12.62 0.72
N ALA A 178 9.14 -11.39 1.02
CA ALA A 178 9.86 -10.19 0.58
C ALA A 178 11.30 -10.17 1.11
N ILE A 179 11.49 -10.42 2.41
CA ILE A 179 12.82 -10.47 3.04
C ILE A 179 13.67 -11.58 2.41
N ASN A 180 13.12 -12.79 2.26
CA ASN A 180 13.82 -13.93 1.69
C ASN A 180 14.22 -13.70 0.22
N ASN A 181 13.44 -12.91 -0.51
CA ASN A 181 13.71 -12.54 -1.90
C ASN A 181 14.58 -11.27 -2.03
N GLY A 182 15.14 -10.78 -0.93
CA GLY A 182 16.11 -9.69 -0.92
C GLY A 182 15.52 -8.30 -1.12
N VAL A 183 14.27 -8.11 -0.74
CA VAL A 183 13.65 -6.77 -0.63
C VAL A 183 14.23 -6.08 0.60
N THR A 184 14.63 -4.82 0.46
CA THR A 184 15.00 -3.99 1.61
C THR A 184 13.74 -3.63 2.37
N VAL A 185 13.74 -3.89 3.68
CA VAL A 185 12.62 -3.53 4.56
C VAL A 185 13.07 -2.47 5.54
N GLU A 186 12.39 -1.34 5.53
CA GLU A 186 12.59 -0.24 6.47
C GLU A 186 11.44 -0.18 7.47
N GLY A 187 11.75 -0.29 8.75
CA GLY A 187 10.80 -0.13 9.84
C GLY A 187 10.88 1.27 10.45
N TYR A 188 9.74 1.88 10.71
CA TYR A 188 9.61 3.21 11.29
C TYR A 188 8.92 3.15 12.64
N ASP A 189 9.45 3.87 13.63
CA ASP A 189 8.86 3.97 14.96
C ASP A 189 8.00 5.23 15.03
N TRP A 190 6.69 5.08 14.86
CA TRP A 190 5.74 6.17 14.89
C TRP A 190 5.69 6.93 16.24
N MET A 191 6.03 6.27 17.35
CA MET A 191 6.00 6.92 18.67
C MET A 191 7.04 8.02 18.81
N HIS A 192 8.07 8.02 17.97
CA HIS A 192 9.14 9.02 17.98
C HIS A 192 8.99 10.07 16.88
N ASP A 193 8.08 9.87 15.93
CA ASP A 193 7.75 10.87 14.91
C ASP A 193 6.77 11.95 15.42
N TYR A 194 6.31 11.84 16.67
CA TYR A 194 5.36 12.75 17.29
C TYR A 194 5.97 13.43 18.53
N PRO A 195 5.99 14.75 18.67
CA PRO A 195 5.62 15.92 17.87
C PRO A 195 6.78 16.80 17.40
N ASP A 196 8.03 16.39 17.48
CA ASP A 196 9.19 17.26 17.25
C ASP A 196 10.04 16.92 16.02
N GLY A 197 9.62 15.97 15.20
CA GLY A 197 10.13 15.76 13.84
C GLY A 197 11.62 15.41 13.70
N ASN A 198 12.33 15.15 14.80
CA ASN A 198 13.79 15.09 14.77
C ASN A 198 14.41 13.72 15.06
N ASN A 199 13.62 12.68 15.32
CA ASN A 199 14.16 11.36 15.62
C ASN A 199 13.46 10.26 14.82
N ASN A 200 13.73 10.20 13.54
CA ASN A 200 13.37 9.05 12.72
C ASN A 200 14.20 7.83 13.14
N TYR A 201 13.70 7.04 14.06
CA TYR A 201 14.25 5.73 14.32
C TYR A 201 13.70 4.79 13.24
N TYR A 202 14.56 4.36 12.34
CA TYR A 202 14.21 3.33 11.38
C TYR A 202 15.09 2.10 11.56
N TYR A 203 14.47 0.94 11.33
CA TYR A 203 15.19 -0.32 11.22
C TYR A 203 15.25 -0.69 9.75
N SER A 204 16.46 -0.92 9.24
CA SER A 204 16.63 -1.42 7.88
C SER A 204 16.91 -2.92 7.94
N TYR A 205 16.07 -3.70 7.28
CA TYR A 205 16.29 -5.12 7.08
C TYR A 205 16.72 -5.33 5.64
N GLY A 206 18.03 -5.41 5.45
CA GLY A 206 18.60 -5.89 4.19
C GLY A 206 18.61 -7.41 4.16
N LYS A 207 18.92 -7.99 3.00
CA LYS A 207 19.17 -9.40 2.81
C LYS A 207 20.11 -9.93 3.91
N TYR A 208 19.56 -10.51 4.98
CA TYR A 208 20.26 -11.06 6.13
C TYR A 208 20.89 -10.10 7.16
N GLN A 209 20.58 -8.81 7.15
CA GLN A 209 21.09 -7.91 8.18
C GLN A 209 19.98 -7.06 8.79
N LYS A 210 19.70 -7.31 10.06
CA LYS A 210 18.93 -6.40 10.91
C LYS A 210 19.89 -5.29 11.33
N THR A 211 19.77 -4.09 10.74
CA THR A 211 20.57 -2.94 11.16
C THR A 211 19.75 -2.12 12.14
N MET A 212 20.01 -2.29 13.40
CA MET A 212 19.32 -1.53 14.47
C MET A 212 20.09 -0.24 14.73
N LYS A 213 19.71 0.87 14.09
CA LYS A 213 20.32 2.18 14.37
C LYS A 213 20.01 2.69 15.78
N LYS A 214 18.88 2.28 16.37
CA LYS A 214 18.44 2.65 17.71
C LYS A 214 19.43 2.29 18.83
N TYR A 215 20.22 1.23 18.65
CA TYR A 215 21.14 0.72 19.68
C TYR A 215 22.62 0.93 19.35
N GLY A 216 22.91 1.66 18.25
CA GLY A 216 24.26 1.91 17.78
C GLY A 216 24.79 0.75 16.94
N GLU A 217 25.50 1.10 15.87
CA GLU A 217 26.26 0.12 15.09
C GLU A 217 27.51 -0.25 15.86
N ILE A 218 27.85 -1.54 15.85
CA ILE A 218 29.19 -2.01 16.19
C ILE A 218 29.89 -2.24 14.86
N PRO A 219 30.67 -1.24 14.35
CA PRO A 219 31.23 -1.29 13.00
C PRO A 219 32.29 -2.38 12.85
N ASP A 220 33.03 -2.65 13.93
CA ASP A 220 34.07 -3.67 13.94
C ASP A 220 33.46 -5.08 13.95
N ILE A 221 33.66 -5.81 12.87
CA ILE A 221 33.12 -7.17 12.68
C ILE A 221 33.67 -8.17 13.71
N ASN A 222 34.91 -7.99 14.14
CA ASN A 222 35.55 -8.91 15.10
C ASN A 222 34.96 -8.67 16.50
N LEU A 223 34.77 -7.41 16.87
CA LEU A 223 34.09 -7.04 18.13
C LEU A 223 32.65 -7.57 18.13
N ARG A 224 31.94 -7.39 17.03
CA ARG A 224 30.56 -7.89 16.89
C ARG A 224 30.51 -9.41 17.06
N ASN A 225 31.40 -10.14 16.41
CA ASN A 225 31.46 -11.60 16.49
C ASN A 225 31.85 -12.07 17.92
N ALA A 226 32.78 -11.37 18.57
CA ALA A 226 33.16 -11.66 19.95
C ALA A 226 31.98 -11.43 20.91
N LEU A 227 31.23 -10.35 20.73
CA LEU A 227 30.03 -10.06 21.54
C LEU A 227 28.90 -11.05 21.29
N LYS A 228 28.68 -11.48 20.04
CA LYS A 228 27.72 -12.57 19.73
C LYS A 228 28.05 -13.87 20.44
N ALA A 229 29.32 -14.19 20.57
CA ALA A 229 29.76 -15.39 21.26
C ALA A 229 29.54 -15.31 22.79
N LEU A 230 29.56 -14.10 23.36
CA LEU A 230 29.42 -13.86 24.80
C LEU A 230 27.97 -13.65 25.24
N VAL A 231 27.16 -13.01 24.39
CA VAL A 231 25.78 -12.61 24.68
C VAL A 231 24.89 -12.81 23.44
N PRO A 232 24.66 -14.06 23.02
CA PRO A 232 23.93 -14.36 21.78
C PRO A 232 22.53 -13.73 21.75
N ASP A 233 21.83 -13.73 22.87
CA ASP A 233 20.44 -13.26 23.00
C ASP A 233 20.25 -11.73 22.73
N VAL A 234 21.35 -10.98 22.59
CA VAL A 234 21.33 -9.55 22.32
C VAL A 234 21.43 -9.25 20.81
N PHE A 235 21.77 -10.24 20.00
CA PHE A 235 22.08 -10.09 18.57
C PHE A 235 21.14 -10.92 17.66
N ASP A 236 20.17 -11.64 18.21
CA ASP A 236 19.18 -12.42 17.47
C ASP A 236 17.90 -11.64 17.19
#